data_297289495e5df99efa01de85e0eee4a2
#
_entry.id   297289495e5df99efa01de85e0eee4a2
#
_cell.length_a   1.000
_cell.length_b   1.000
_cell.length_c   1.000
_cell.angle_alpha   90.00
_cell.angle_beta   90.00
_cell.angle_gamma   90.00
#
_symmetry.space_group_name_H-M   'P 1'
#
loop_
_entity.id
_entity.type
_entity.pdbx_description
1 polymer ?
#
loop_
_entity_poly.entity_id
_entity_poly.type
_entity_poly.pdbx_seq_one_letter_code
_entity_poly.pdbx_strand_id
1 'polypeptide(L)'
;MPGQRRSDHAVWRLKQLEYTWLQTSLQDYRDFTYLTQASLEFALRAAGIEPSETITKPLLEKYLDLDFFPEAKEALGALQRRGGVKLAILSNGSTAMLTALVKNSGLDSFLDATISVDGARKFKPHPDCYALVEKTLGLKNDEVIFVSSNSFDVAGAKHFGFKVAWIRRTAPGAPSGPIGPAQMYGLLRGNAETLGYRQDYTVGALTDLIGLL
;
A
#
# COMPACT_ATOMS: atom_id res chain seq x y z
N MET A 1 16.98 21.87 -1.88
CA MET A 1 17.96 20.80 -2.12
C MET A 1 17.21 19.52 -2.51
N PRO A 2 17.44 18.90 -3.69
CA PRO A 2 16.67 17.70 -4.14
C PRO A 2 16.80 16.49 -3.23
N GLY A 3 17.95 16.28 -2.57
CA GLY A 3 18.18 15.16 -1.66
C GLY A 3 17.40 15.26 -0.35
N GLN A 4 17.19 16.44 0.19
CA GLN A 4 16.47 16.66 1.44
C GLN A 4 14.99 16.37 1.28
N ARG A 5 14.36 16.79 0.17
CA ARG A 5 12.95 16.48 -0.12
C ARG A 5 12.62 14.99 -0.20
N ARG A 6 13.54 14.16 -0.73
CA ARG A 6 13.37 12.69 -0.76
C ARG A 6 13.48 12.07 0.63
N SER A 7 14.35 12.63 1.48
CA SER A 7 14.51 12.20 2.87
C SER A 7 13.25 12.46 3.70
N ASP A 8 12.67 13.65 3.58
CA ASP A 8 11.51 14.08 4.37
C ASP A 8 10.25 13.28 4.01
N HIS A 9 10.04 12.99 2.73
CA HIS A 9 8.97 12.10 2.29
C HIS A 9 9.12 10.67 2.87
N ALA A 10 10.34 10.15 2.97
CA ALA A 10 10.58 8.83 3.52
C ALA A 10 10.28 8.76 5.04
N VAL A 11 10.64 9.81 5.80
CA VAL A 11 10.28 9.92 7.22
C VAL A 11 8.75 9.95 7.37
N TRP A 12 8.05 10.77 6.58
CA TRP A 12 6.59 10.81 6.56
C TRP A 12 5.99 9.42 6.34
N ARG A 13 6.45 8.71 5.30
CA ARG A 13 5.92 7.40 4.96
C ARG A 13 6.21 6.32 6.00
N LEU A 14 7.42 6.33 6.59
CA LEU A 14 7.78 5.42 7.69
C LEU A 14 6.89 5.65 8.90
N LYS A 15 6.71 6.92 9.29
CA LYS A 15 5.89 7.29 10.44
C LYS A 15 4.39 6.98 10.20
N GLN A 16 3.91 7.13 8.96
CA GLN A 16 2.56 6.76 8.60
C GLN A 16 2.30 5.26 8.82
N LEU A 17 3.24 4.39 8.40
CA LEU A 17 3.15 2.95 8.64
C LEU A 17 3.25 2.61 10.13
N GLU A 18 4.19 3.21 10.84
CA GLU A 18 4.31 3.03 12.29
C GLU A 18 3.00 3.38 13.01
N TYR A 19 2.36 4.49 12.65
CA TYR A 19 1.10 4.90 13.25
C TYR A 19 -0.05 3.92 12.96
N THR A 20 -0.08 3.28 11.78
CA THR A 20 -1.07 2.23 11.52
C THR A 20 -0.92 1.05 12.47
N TRP A 21 0.31 0.64 12.77
CA TRP A 21 0.59 -0.46 13.69
C TRP A 21 0.33 -0.07 15.14
N LEU A 22 0.70 1.13 15.54
CA LEU A 22 0.39 1.66 16.88
C LEU A 22 -1.12 1.71 17.11
N GLN A 23 -1.89 2.27 16.20
CA GLN A 23 -3.36 2.36 16.32
C GLN A 23 -4.00 0.97 16.41
N THR A 24 -3.51 0.02 15.63
CA THR A 24 -3.99 -1.37 15.69
C THR A 24 -3.68 -2.00 17.05
N SER A 25 -2.46 -1.81 17.57
CA SER A 25 -2.03 -2.36 18.86
C SER A 25 -2.72 -1.69 20.05
N LEU A 26 -2.94 -0.38 19.99
CA LEU A 26 -3.65 0.38 21.01
C LEU A 26 -5.17 0.15 20.98
N GLN A 27 -5.69 -0.49 19.93
CA GLN A 27 -7.13 -0.67 19.70
C GLN A 27 -7.93 0.65 19.65
N ASP A 28 -7.25 1.76 19.31
CA ASP A 28 -7.84 3.09 19.11
C ASP A 28 -7.80 3.46 17.63
N TYR A 29 -8.80 2.98 16.89
CA TYR A 29 -8.84 3.17 15.45
C TYR A 29 -9.14 4.62 15.06
N ARG A 30 -8.21 5.21 14.35
CA ARG A 30 -8.37 6.44 13.56
C ARG A 30 -8.13 6.09 12.09
N ASP A 31 -8.89 6.66 11.17
CA ASP A 31 -8.78 6.33 9.75
C ASP A 31 -7.43 6.76 9.16
N PHE A 32 -7.15 6.27 7.96
CA PHE A 32 -5.87 6.54 7.30
C PHE A 32 -5.69 8.00 6.89
N THR A 33 -6.78 8.76 6.71
CA THR A 33 -6.73 10.21 6.45
C THR A 33 -6.11 10.93 7.64
N TYR A 34 -6.62 10.62 8.84
CA TYR A 34 -6.07 11.16 10.10
C TYR A 34 -4.59 10.79 10.27
N LEU A 35 -4.23 9.52 10.07
CA LEU A 35 -2.85 9.06 10.25
C LEU A 35 -1.90 9.66 9.20
N THR A 36 -2.38 9.90 7.98
CA THR A 36 -1.61 10.56 6.92
C THR A 36 -1.28 12.00 7.30
N GLN A 37 -2.25 12.74 7.86
CA GLN A 37 -2.01 14.08 8.35
C GLN A 37 -1.09 14.09 9.57
N ALA A 38 -1.38 13.30 10.60
CA ALA A 38 -0.60 13.25 11.84
C ALA A 38 0.88 12.88 11.57
N SER A 39 1.12 11.93 10.68
CA SER A 39 2.48 11.54 10.29
C SER A 39 3.20 12.60 9.45
N LEU A 40 2.47 13.37 8.63
CA LEU A 40 3.01 14.52 7.90
C LEU A 40 3.45 15.62 8.87
N GLU A 41 2.60 15.97 9.83
CA GLU A 41 2.92 16.96 10.85
C GLU A 41 4.14 16.54 11.66
N PHE A 42 4.22 15.26 12.05
CA PHE A 42 5.42 14.71 12.70
C PHE A 42 6.68 14.91 11.85
N ALA A 43 6.62 14.54 10.56
CA ALA A 43 7.77 14.62 9.67
C ALA A 43 8.22 16.07 9.44
N LEU A 44 7.28 17.02 9.34
CA LEU A 44 7.59 18.44 9.22
C LEU A 44 8.29 18.97 10.48
N ARG A 45 7.75 18.70 11.69
CA ARG A 45 8.39 19.10 12.94
C ARG A 45 9.78 18.47 13.12
N ALA A 46 9.94 17.20 12.75
CA ALA A 46 11.23 16.52 12.77
C ALA A 46 12.26 17.17 11.81
N ALA A 47 11.79 17.82 10.75
CA ALA A 47 12.61 18.61 9.83
C ALA A 47 12.80 20.09 10.27
N GLY A 48 12.30 20.48 11.44
CA GLY A 48 12.35 21.86 11.92
C GLY A 48 11.35 22.81 11.24
N ILE A 49 10.30 22.27 10.61
CA ILE A 49 9.27 23.04 9.91
C ILE A 49 7.98 22.98 10.74
N GLU A 50 7.44 24.12 11.14
CA GLU A 50 6.14 24.15 11.82
C GLU A 50 5.01 23.89 10.78
N PRO A 51 4.14 22.89 11.03
CA PRO A 51 3.05 22.59 10.12
C PRO A 51 2.07 23.77 9.99
N SER A 52 1.69 24.06 8.75
CA SER A 52 0.64 25.02 8.44
C SER A 52 -0.27 24.47 7.35
N GLU A 53 -1.50 24.94 7.26
CA GLU A 53 -2.45 24.49 6.25
C GLU A 53 -1.92 24.70 4.82
N THR A 54 -1.20 25.81 4.60
CA THR A 54 -0.57 26.13 3.31
C THR A 54 0.48 25.10 2.86
N ILE A 55 1.12 24.40 3.83
CA ILE A 55 2.11 23.37 3.57
C ILE A 55 1.45 21.99 3.50
N THR A 56 0.57 21.68 4.44
CA THR A 56 0.01 20.32 4.58
C THR A 56 -1.06 20.01 3.55
N LYS A 57 -1.94 20.95 3.26
CA LYS A 57 -3.08 20.74 2.36
C LYS A 57 -2.70 20.25 0.95
N PRO A 58 -1.76 20.88 0.21
CA PRO A 58 -1.38 20.38 -1.12
C PRO A 58 -0.77 18.98 -1.10
N LEU A 59 -0.04 18.62 -0.01
CA LEU A 59 0.57 17.31 0.15
C LEU A 59 -0.47 16.23 0.45
N LEU A 60 -1.49 16.54 1.24
CA LEU A 60 -2.59 15.64 1.54
C LEU A 60 -3.51 15.44 0.33
N GLU A 61 -3.81 16.50 -0.41
CA GLU A 61 -4.61 16.44 -1.63
C GLU A 61 -3.96 15.55 -2.70
N LYS A 62 -2.61 15.50 -2.77
CA LYS A 62 -1.91 14.61 -3.71
C LYS A 62 -2.17 13.13 -3.48
N TYR A 63 -2.55 12.72 -2.26
CA TYR A 63 -2.97 11.33 -2.00
C TYR A 63 -4.31 10.95 -2.69
N LEU A 64 -5.08 11.94 -3.12
CA LEU A 64 -6.35 11.74 -3.81
C LEU A 64 -6.20 11.74 -5.33
N ASP A 65 -4.99 12.05 -5.83
CA ASP A 65 -4.67 12.14 -7.24
C ASP A 65 -3.25 11.59 -7.48
N LEU A 66 -3.16 10.27 -7.53
CA LEU A 66 -1.90 9.54 -7.76
C LEU A 66 -1.85 9.01 -9.19
N ASP A 67 -0.67 9.14 -9.79
CA ASP A 67 -0.39 8.60 -11.12
C ASP A 67 -0.28 7.07 -11.07
N PHE A 68 -0.69 6.41 -12.14
CA PHE A 68 -0.48 4.99 -12.36
C PHE A 68 0.98 4.66 -12.67
N PHE A 69 1.36 3.43 -12.37
CA PHE A 69 2.48 2.83 -13.06
C PHE A 69 2.13 2.64 -14.55
N PRO A 70 3.07 2.86 -15.47
CA PRO A 70 2.79 2.88 -16.90
C PRO A 70 2.04 1.65 -17.42
N GLU A 71 2.36 0.47 -16.89
CA GLU A 71 1.78 -0.81 -17.30
C GLU A 71 0.42 -1.12 -16.65
N ALA A 72 -0.03 -0.33 -15.66
CA ALA A 72 -1.16 -0.73 -14.82
C ALA A 72 -2.48 -0.86 -15.60
N LYS A 73 -2.81 0.12 -16.44
CA LYS A 73 -4.06 0.11 -17.23
C LYS A 73 -4.08 -1.04 -18.25
N GLU A 74 -2.94 -1.30 -18.88
CA GLU A 74 -2.79 -2.42 -19.81
C GLU A 74 -3.05 -3.76 -19.12
N ALA A 75 -2.38 -3.97 -17.98
CA ALA A 75 -2.51 -5.20 -17.20
C ALA A 75 -3.95 -5.43 -16.72
N LEU A 76 -4.57 -4.40 -16.12
CA LEU A 76 -5.95 -4.49 -15.63
C LEU A 76 -6.93 -4.76 -16.78
N GLY A 77 -6.79 -4.07 -17.91
CA GLY A 77 -7.63 -4.30 -19.09
C GLY A 77 -7.45 -5.69 -19.69
N ALA A 78 -6.23 -6.24 -19.68
CA ALA A 78 -5.98 -7.61 -20.15
C ALA A 78 -6.61 -8.65 -19.22
N LEU A 79 -6.49 -8.48 -17.90
CA LEU A 79 -7.10 -9.36 -16.90
C LEU A 79 -8.63 -9.31 -16.97
N GLN A 80 -9.22 -8.14 -17.14
CA GLN A 80 -10.66 -7.96 -17.30
C GLN A 80 -11.18 -8.68 -18.56
N ARG A 81 -10.49 -8.52 -19.71
CA ARG A 81 -10.88 -9.19 -20.98
C ARG A 81 -10.75 -10.71 -20.92
N ARG A 82 -9.81 -11.23 -20.15
CA ARG A 82 -9.67 -12.67 -19.95
C ARG A 82 -10.94 -13.28 -19.34
N GLY A 83 -11.65 -12.54 -18.49
CA GLY A 83 -12.82 -13.03 -17.78
C GLY A 83 -12.51 -14.06 -16.69
N GLY A 84 -13.49 -14.40 -15.88
CA GLY A 84 -13.36 -15.40 -14.82
C GLY A 84 -12.53 -14.95 -13.60
N VAL A 85 -12.06 -13.69 -13.57
CA VAL A 85 -11.35 -13.10 -12.44
C VAL A 85 -12.08 -11.86 -11.96
N LYS A 86 -12.02 -11.60 -10.65
CA LYS A 86 -12.44 -10.34 -10.02
C LYS A 86 -11.23 -9.50 -9.70
N LEU A 87 -11.27 -8.22 -10.06
CA LEU A 87 -10.22 -7.26 -9.78
C LEU A 87 -10.63 -6.36 -8.63
N ALA A 88 -9.85 -6.32 -7.56
CA ALA A 88 -10.18 -5.52 -6.40
C ALA A 88 -8.96 -4.85 -5.77
N ILE A 89 -9.20 -3.71 -5.11
CA ILE A 89 -8.23 -3.08 -4.21
C ILE A 89 -8.59 -3.47 -2.77
N LEU A 90 -7.58 -3.89 -1.98
CA LEU A 90 -7.63 -3.92 -0.52
C LEU A 90 -6.54 -2.98 0.02
N SER A 91 -6.93 -1.91 0.68
CA SER A 91 -6.01 -0.84 1.08
C SER A 91 -6.21 -0.38 2.51
N ASN A 92 -5.11 0.10 3.13
CA ASN A 92 -5.16 0.86 4.39
C ASN A 92 -5.79 2.25 4.22
N GLY A 93 -5.92 2.77 2.99
CA GLY A 93 -6.57 4.04 2.72
C GLY A 93 -8.02 4.06 3.24
N SER A 94 -8.45 5.21 3.76
CA SER A 94 -9.83 5.38 4.20
C SER A 94 -10.81 5.23 3.02
N THR A 95 -12.04 4.90 3.30
CA THR A 95 -13.09 4.75 2.28
C THR A 95 -13.21 6.03 1.43
N ALA A 96 -13.15 7.20 2.06
CA ALA A 96 -13.20 8.48 1.35
C ALA A 96 -12.01 8.69 0.41
N MET A 97 -10.78 8.40 0.90
CA MET A 97 -9.56 8.49 0.08
C MET A 97 -9.61 7.55 -1.12
N LEU A 98 -10.01 6.31 -0.92
CA LEU A 98 -10.08 5.31 -1.99
C LEU A 98 -11.14 5.66 -3.01
N THR A 99 -12.32 6.12 -2.57
CA THR A 99 -13.39 6.57 -3.48
C THR A 99 -12.90 7.70 -4.37
N ALA A 100 -12.26 8.71 -3.80
CA ALA A 100 -11.71 9.83 -4.57
C ALA A 100 -10.60 9.36 -5.53
N LEU A 101 -9.65 8.58 -5.06
CA LEU A 101 -8.52 8.08 -5.86
C LEU A 101 -8.99 7.23 -7.05
N VAL A 102 -9.88 6.27 -6.80
CA VAL A 102 -10.40 5.36 -7.84
C VAL A 102 -11.15 6.16 -8.91
N LYS A 103 -11.96 7.14 -8.51
CA LYS A 103 -12.69 8.02 -9.43
C LYS A 103 -11.75 8.92 -10.22
N ASN A 104 -10.83 9.61 -9.55
CA ASN A 104 -9.91 10.57 -10.19
C ASN A 104 -8.97 9.88 -11.19
N SER A 105 -8.59 8.64 -10.89
CA SER A 105 -7.69 7.85 -11.73
C SER A 105 -8.40 7.07 -12.84
N GLY A 106 -9.76 6.95 -12.82
CA GLY A 106 -10.53 6.14 -13.75
C GLY A 106 -10.33 4.63 -13.56
N LEU A 107 -9.96 4.19 -12.33
CA LEU A 107 -9.86 2.76 -11.98
C LEU A 107 -11.21 2.08 -11.84
N ASP A 108 -12.26 2.83 -11.58
CA ASP A 108 -13.63 2.35 -11.42
C ASP A 108 -14.10 1.49 -12.59
N SER A 109 -13.61 1.77 -13.81
CA SER A 109 -13.94 0.97 -15.00
C SER A 109 -13.30 -0.43 -15.03
N PHE A 110 -12.30 -0.70 -14.18
CA PHE A 110 -11.57 -1.97 -14.14
C PHE A 110 -11.90 -2.83 -12.92
N LEU A 111 -12.37 -2.22 -11.84
CA LEU A 111 -12.47 -2.87 -10.53
C LEU A 111 -13.88 -3.38 -10.23
N ASP A 112 -13.96 -4.62 -9.75
CA ASP A 112 -15.20 -5.20 -9.20
C ASP A 112 -15.45 -4.71 -7.77
N ALA A 113 -14.40 -4.37 -7.01
CA ALA A 113 -14.52 -3.84 -5.66
C ALA A 113 -13.34 -2.96 -5.23
N THR A 114 -13.64 -2.01 -4.36
CA THR A 114 -12.66 -1.21 -3.63
C THR A 114 -12.90 -1.39 -2.13
N ILE A 115 -11.95 -2.03 -1.45
CA ILE A 115 -12.09 -2.47 -0.06
C ILE A 115 -11.15 -1.64 0.82
N SER A 116 -11.72 -0.81 1.69
CA SER A 116 -10.98 -0.12 2.75
C SER A 116 -10.94 -0.96 4.01
N VAL A 117 -9.81 -0.94 4.71
CA VAL A 117 -9.68 -1.54 6.05
C VAL A 117 -10.51 -0.83 7.12
N ASP A 118 -11.18 0.29 6.80
CA ASP A 118 -12.16 0.92 7.68
C ASP A 118 -13.21 -0.08 8.18
N GLY A 119 -13.58 -1.05 7.31
CA GLY A 119 -14.52 -2.11 7.65
C GLY A 119 -14.03 -3.06 8.76
N ALA A 120 -12.72 -3.19 8.95
CA ALA A 120 -12.11 -3.98 10.02
C ALA A 120 -11.75 -3.13 11.25
N ARG A 121 -11.69 -1.79 11.11
CA ARG A 121 -11.19 -0.85 12.13
C ARG A 121 -9.81 -1.25 12.67
N LYS A 122 -8.96 -1.75 11.79
CA LYS A 122 -7.57 -2.18 12.01
C LYS A 122 -6.78 -1.96 10.73
N PHE A 123 -5.47 -2.02 10.79
CA PHE A 123 -4.62 -1.84 9.62
C PHE A 123 -3.87 -3.12 9.29
N LYS A 124 -3.55 -3.30 8.01
CA LYS A 124 -2.67 -4.38 7.57
C LYS A 124 -1.29 -4.27 8.28
N PRO A 125 -0.73 -5.38 8.76
CA PRO A 125 -1.03 -6.77 8.39
C PRO A 125 -2.01 -7.51 9.33
N HIS A 126 -2.93 -6.84 10.05
CA HIS A 126 -3.90 -7.54 10.90
C HIS A 126 -4.81 -8.46 10.05
N PRO A 127 -5.05 -9.73 10.45
CA PRO A 127 -5.82 -10.69 9.65
C PRO A 127 -7.24 -10.24 9.32
N ASP A 128 -7.92 -9.51 10.19
CA ASP A 128 -9.27 -8.98 9.94
C ASP A 128 -9.33 -8.07 8.70
N CYS A 129 -8.21 -7.45 8.31
CA CYS A 129 -8.15 -6.65 7.09
C CYS A 129 -8.26 -7.53 5.84
N TYR A 130 -7.61 -8.68 5.83
CA TYR A 130 -7.64 -9.62 4.70
C TYR A 130 -8.97 -10.37 4.63
N ALA A 131 -9.60 -10.64 5.79
CA ALA A 131 -10.93 -11.25 5.86
C ALA A 131 -12.04 -10.43 5.16
N LEU A 132 -11.82 -9.13 4.96
CA LEU A 132 -12.74 -8.28 4.19
C LEU A 132 -12.88 -8.72 2.73
N VAL A 133 -11.87 -9.42 2.17
CA VAL A 133 -11.93 -9.92 0.78
C VAL A 133 -13.01 -10.97 0.64
N GLU A 134 -13.03 -11.98 1.50
CA GLU A 134 -14.08 -13.01 1.51
C GLU A 134 -15.45 -12.38 1.72
N LYS A 135 -15.56 -11.49 2.71
CA LYS A 135 -16.82 -10.79 3.03
C LYS A 135 -17.38 -9.98 1.86
N THR A 136 -16.49 -9.38 1.05
CA THR A 136 -16.91 -8.48 -0.05
C THR A 136 -17.10 -9.23 -1.38
N LEU A 137 -16.20 -10.17 -1.69
CA LEU A 137 -16.16 -10.84 -2.99
C LEU A 137 -16.74 -12.26 -2.97
N GLY A 138 -16.91 -12.85 -1.76
CA GLY A 138 -17.39 -14.23 -1.61
C GLY A 138 -16.36 -15.27 -2.05
N LEU A 139 -15.06 -14.92 -2.07
CA LEU A 139 -13.98 -15.80 -2.51
C LEU A 139 -13.26 -16.40 -1.31
N LYS A 140 -12.89 -17.68 -1.40
CA LYS A 140 -12.05 -18.37 -0.40
C LYS A 140 -10.59 -17.91 -0.53
N ASN A 141 -9.81 -18.14 0.52
CA ASN A 141 -8.41 -17.71 0.56
C ASN A 141 -7.55 -18.27 -0.58
N ASP A 142 -7.77 -19.53 -0.96
CA ASP A 142 -7.04 -20.23 -2.03
C ASP A 142 -7.43 -19.78 -3.46
N GLU A 143 -8.54 -19.05 -3.58
CA GLU A 143 -9.03 -18.45 -4.82
C GLU A 143 -8.47 -17.03 -5.03
N VAL A 144 -7.68 -16.49 -4.07
CA VAL A 144 -7.16 -15.12 -4.12
C VAL A 144 -5.66 -15.11 -4.42
N ILE A 145 -5.27 -14.33 -5.41
CA ILE A 145 -3.86 -13.90 -5.59
C ILE A 145 -3.76 -12.46 -5.10
N PHE A 146 -3.12 -12.29 -3.94
CA PHE A 146 -2.88 -10.98 -3.36
C PHE A 146 -1.58 -10.38 -3.90
N VAL A 147 -1.64 -9.15 -4.39
CA VAL A 147 -0.48 -8.47 -5.00
C VAL A 147 -0.06 -7.29 -4.13
N SER A 148 1.18 -7.30 -3.66
CA SER A 148 1.72 -6.17 -2.91
C SER A 148 3.21 -5.95 -3.19
N SER A 149 3.66 -4.71 -3.08
CA SER A 149 5.08 -4.34 -3.12
C SER A 149 5.68 -4.13 -1.72
N ASN A 150 4.88 -4.21 -0.66
CA ASN A 150 5.36 -4.03 0.72
C ASN A 150 5.60 -5.40 1.36
N SER A 151 6.82 -5.62 1.88
CA SER A 151 7.20 -6.89 2.48
C SER A 151 6.30 -7.32 3.65
N PHE A 152 5.95 -6.39 4.55
CA PHE A 152 5.06 -6.67 5.68
C PHE A 152 3.65 -7.10 5.23
N ASP A 153 3.16 -6.54 4.13
CA ASP A 153 1.84 -6.85 3.58
C ASP A 153 1.83 -8.20 2.85
N VAL A 154 2.94 -8.51 2.17
CA VAL A 154 3.22 -9.85 1.61
C VAL A 154 3.20 -10.91 2.72
N ALA A 155 3.93 -10.67 3.83
CA ALA A 155 3.96 -11.58 4.97
C ALA A 155 2.58 -11.74 5.62
N GLY A 156 1.85 -10.64 5.83
CA GLY A 156 0.51 -10.66 6.41
C GLY A 156 -0.52 -11.41 5.56
N ALA A 157 -0.55 -11.15 4.25
CA ALA A 157 -1.44 -11.83 3.33
C ALA A 157 -1.13 -13.33 3.22
N LYS A 158 0.17 -13.68 3.23
CA LYS A 158 0.60 -15.08 3.24
C LYS A 158 0.23 -15.79 4.54
N HIS A 159 0.43 -15.14 5.68
CA HIS A 159 0.00 -15.66 6.98
C HIS A 159 -1.51 -15.89 7.03
N PHE A 160 -2.30 -15.00 6.43
CA PHE A 160 -3.75 -15.13 6.35
C PHE A 160 -4.21 -16.31 5.47
N GLY A 161 -3.38 -16.78 4.54
CA GLY A 161 -3.65 -17.96 3.70
C GLY A 161 -3.90 -17.66 2.22
N PHE A 162 -3.66 -16.43 1.75
CA PHE A 162 -3.71 -16.11 0.32
C PHE A 162 -2.52 -16.69 -0.44
N LYS A 163 -2.70 -16.91 -1.74
CA LYS A 163 -1.57 -16.93 -2.68
C LYS A 163 -1.08 -15.50 -2.85
N VAL A 164 0.23 -15.29 -2.83
CA VAL A 164 0.82 -13.95 -2.82
C VAL A 164 1.81 -13.77 -3.96
N ALA A 165 1.59 -12.74 -4.77
CA ALA A 165 2.54 -12.24 -5.75
C ALA A 165 3.20 -10.96 -5.21
N TRP A 166 4.52 -11.04 -4.96
CA TRP A 166 5.31 -9.88 -4.57
C TRP A 166 5.77 -9.13 -5.81
N ILE A 167 5.26 -7.90 -6.00
CA ILE A 167 5.66 -7.07 -7.13
C ILE A 167 6.89 -6.23 -6.78
N ARG A 168 8.02 -6.52 -7.43
CA ARG A 168 9.32 -5.88 -7.23
C ARG A 168 9.78 -5.19 -8.51
N ARG A 169 9.29 -3.97 -8.75
CA ARG A 169 9.68 -3.18 -9.94
C ARG A 169 11.15 -2.80 -9.93
N THR A 170 11.72 -2.57 -8.74
CA THR A 170 13.16 -2.31 -8.54
C THR A 170 13.63 -3.04 -7.30
N ALA A 171 14.72 -3.79 -7.43
CA ALA A 171 15.39 -4.35 -6.26
C ALA A 171 16.13 -3.23 -5.51
N PRO A 172 16.10 -3.18 -4.17
CA PRO A 172 16.95 -2.25 -3.44
C PRO A 172 18.41 -2.59 -3.71
N GLY A 173 19.19 -1.60 -4.14
CA GLY A 173 20.63 -1.73 -4.23
C GLY A 173 21.28 -1.86 -2.86
N ALA A 174 22.45 -2.48 -2.79
CA ALA A 174 23.26 -2.49 -1.57
C ALA A 174 23.61 -1.04 -1.18
N PRO A 175 23.53 -0.67 0.13
CA PRO A 175 23.93 0.65 0.58
C PRO A 175 25.40 0.91 0.29
N SER A 176 25.72 2.03 -0.35
CA SER A 176 27.11 2.44 -0.66
C SER A 176 27.65 3.52 0.30
N GLY A 177 26.98 3.73 1.44
CA GLY A 177 27.35 4.76 2.42
C GLY A 177 26.39 4.81 3.61
N PRO A 178 26.38 5.89 4.42
CA PRO A 178 25.46 6.05 5.53
C PRO A 178 24.02 5.94 5.08
N ILE A 179 23.22 5.14 5.79
CA ILE A 179 21.81 4.89 5.45
C ILE A 179 20.96 6.07 5.92
N GLY A 180 20.50 6.88 4.96
CA GLY A 180 19.51 7.91 5.21
C GLY A 180 18.07 7.38 5.20
N PRO A 181 17.07 8.22 5.57
CA PRO A 181 15.66 7.79 5.67
C PRO A 181 15.08 7.20 4.39
N ALA A 182 15.40 7.76 3.23
CA ALA A 182 14.92 7.25 1.93
C ALA A 182 15.48 5.86 1.62
N GLN A 183 16.73 5.63 1.95
CA GLN A 183 17.40 4.36 1.76
C GLN A 183 16.89 3.32 2.76
N MET A 184 16.70 3.72 4.03
CA MET A 184 16.06 2.88 5.04
C MET A 184 14.66 2.44 4.61
N TYR A 185 13.82 3.37 4.14
CA TYR A 185 12.50 3.04 3.63
C TYR A 185 12.55 2.04 2.47
N GLY A 186 13.47 2.22 1.53
CA GLY A 186 13.69 1.30 0.41
C GLY A 186 14.11 -0.10 0.87
N LEU A 187 15.04 -0.18 1.84
CA LEU A 187 15.51 -1.46 2.39
C LEU A 187 14.41 -2.21 3.13
N LEU A 188 13.67 -1.53 3.99
CA LEU A 188 12.58 -2.14 4.77
C LEU A 188 11.44 -2.65 3.88
N ARG A 189 11.21 -1.99 2.76
CA ARG A 189 10.12 -2.34 1.86
C ARG A 189 10.51 -3.36 0.79
N GLY A 190 11.74 -3.31 0.32
CA GLY A 190 12.24 -4.09 -0.81
C GLY A 190 12.88 -5.41 -0.45
N ASN A 191 13.10 -5.70 0.85
CA ASN A 191 13.61 -6.98 1.32
C ASN A 191 12.50 -7.84 1.89
N ALA A 192 12.58 -9.16 1.67
CA ALA A 192 11.62 -10.10 2.23
C ALA A 192 11.72 -10.15 3.76
N GLU A 193 10.57 -10.30 4.41
CA GLU A 193 10.52 -10.59 5.84
C GLU A 193 11.11 -11.98 6.13
N THR A 194 11.83 -12.10 7.24
CA THR A 194 12.46 -13.36 7.69
C THR A 194 11.59 -14.16 8.67
N LEU A 195 10.28 -13.85 8.71
CA LEU A 195 9.30 -14.47 9.61
C LEU A 195 8.72 -15.79 9.10
N GLY A 196 9.23 -16.34 8.00
CA GLY A 196 8.79 -17.61 7.42
C GLY A 196 7.60 -17.50 6.44
N TYR A 197 6.98 -16.33 6.29
CA TYR A 197 5.85 -16.09 5.38
C TYR A 197 6.36 -15.61 4.03
N ARG A 198 6.68 -16.54 3.13
CA ARG A 198 7.22 -16.22 1.80
C ARG A 198 6.11 -16.15 0.76
N GLN A 199 6.27 -15.23 -0.20
CA GLN A 199 5.41 -15.13 -1.38
C GLN A 199 5.45 -16.42 -2.23
N ASP A 200 4.37 -16.68 -2.96
CA ASP A 200 4.30 -17.77 -3.94
C ASP A 200 4.94 -17.37 -5.27
N TYR A 201 4.80 -16.09 -5.65
CA TYR A 201 5.32 -15.54 -6.90
C TYR A 201 6.10 -14.25 -6.64
N THR A 202 7.11 -14.01 -7.48
CA THR A 202 7.77 -12.70 -7.59
C THR A 202 7.63 -12.20 -9.02
N VAL A 203 7.11 -10.98 -9.18
CA VAL A 203 6.83 -10.36 -10.47
C VAL A 203 7.49 -8.99 -10.56
N GLY A 204 7.88 -8.56 -11.75
CA GLY A 204 8.49 -7.25 -11.99
C GLY A 204 7.48 -6.17 -12.34
N ALA A 205 6.37 -6.57 -12.97
CA ALA A 205 5.30 -5.68 -13.41
C ALA A 205 3.93 -6.34 -13.21
N LEU A 206 2.84 -5.55 -13.27
CA LEU A 206 1.48 -6.10 -13.19
C LEU A 206 1.13 -6.97 -14.40
N THR A 207 1.74 -6.72 -15.56
CA THR A 207 1.56 -7.54 -16.77
C THR A 207 2.00 -8.99 -16.59
N ASP A 208 2.97 -9.26 -15.70
CA ASP A 208 3.43 -10.62 -15.42
C ASP A 208 2.34 -11.49 -14.77
N LEU A 209 1.34 -10.86 -14.12
CA LEU A 209 0.21 -11.57 -13.51
C LEU A 209 -0.66 -12.29 -14.56
N ILE A 210 -0.70 -11.81 -15.80
CA ILE A 210 -1.50 -12.40 -16.87
C ILE A 210 -1.09 -13.85 -17.12
N GLY A 211 0.18 -14.18 -16.96
CA GLY A 211 0.72 -15.52 -17.10
C GLY A 211 0.56 -16.43 -15.89
N LEU A 212 0.14 -15.89 -14.72
CA LEU A 212 -0.05 -16.66 -13.49
C LEU A 212 -1.48 -17.19 -13.34
N LEU A 213 -2.42 -16.63 -14.05
CA LEU A 213 -3.84 -16.97 -14.05
C LEU A 213 -4.18 -17.81 -15.29
#